data_f3182d9417ed48175fc90928924faf39
#
_entry.id   f3182d9417ed48175fc90928924faf39
#
_cell.length_a   1.000
_cell.length_b   1.000
_cell.length_c   1.000
_cell.angle_alpha   90.00
_cell.angle_beta   90.00
_cell.angle_gamma   90.00
#
_symmetry.space_group_name_H-M   'P 1'
#
loop_
_entity.id
_entity.type
_entity.pdbx_description
1 polymer ?
#
loop_
_entity_poly.entity_id
_entity_poly.type
_entity_poly.pdbx_seq_one_letter_code
_entity_poly.pdbx_strand_id
1 'polypeptide(L)'
;AKENDEHTIKAFELKIKTLNKNKLKKKSVYAIGEIGLDYYHNNDNKKEQRDFFRELCEVAKRVELPILIHSRDAFKDTFQVLKEADIPKKGIFHCFSGNIEDAKNALDLGYILSFSGSVTYLKNDFIREAAKYVPKDMFTIETDAPYLTPQKVRGRANEPSFIPYTVEVLAEARKENKEDMKLA
;
A
#
# COMPACT_ATOMS: atom_id res chain seq x y z
N ALA A 1 -23.64 3.36 16.65
CA ALA A 1 -22.37 3.36 15.88
C ALA A 1 -22.25 2.07 15.09
N LYS A 2 -22.24 0.88 15.71
CA LYS A 2 -22.02 -0.41 15.00
C LYS A 2 -23.05 -0.72 13.88
N GLU A 3 -24.32 -0.43 14.06
CA GLU A 3 -25.35 -0.66 13.03
C GLU A 3 -25.15 0.21 11.78
N ASN A 4 -24.71 1.46 11.96
CA ASN A 4 -24.41 2.35 10.85
C ASN A 4 -23.19 1.88 10.05
N ASP A 5 -22.18 1.31 10.72
CA ASP A 5 -20.96 0.81 10.08
C ASP A 5 -21.27 -0.43 9.23
N GLU A 6 -22.06 -1.38 9.76
CA GLU A 6 -22.44 -2.60 9.02
C GLU A 6 -23.29 -2.27 7.78
N HIS A 7 -24.20 -1.31 7.88
CA HIS A 7 -25.01 -0.87 6.74
C HIS A 7 -24.14 -0.20 5.66
N THR A 8 -23.18 0.60 6.07
CA THR A 8 -22.23 1.28 5.17
C THR A 8 -21.35 0.27 4.43
N ILE A 9 -20.83 -0.75 5.11
CA ILE A 9 -20.00 -1.80 4.52
C ILE A 9 -20.80 -2.63 3.51
N LYS A 10 -22.04 -3.03 3.84
CA LYS A 10 -22.91 -3.75 2.91
C LYS A 10 -23.24 -2.93 1.66
N ALA A 11 -23.50 -1.63 1.82
CA ALA A 11 -23.75 -0.71 0.70
C ALA A 11 -22.51 -0.57 -0.19
N PHE A 12 -21.33 -0.47 0.39
CA PHE A 12 -20.05 -0.42 -0.31
C PHE A 12 -19.80 -1.69 -1.13
N GLU A 13 -19.95 -2.87 -0.53
CA GLU A 13 -19.82 -4.16 -1.20
C GLU A 13 -20.81 -4.30 -2.37
N LEU A 14 -22.06 -3.92 -2.16
CA LEU A 14 -23.10 -3.95 -3.20
C LEU A 14 -22.74 -3.03 -4.37
N LYS A 15 -22.21 -1.84 -4.10
CA LYS A 15 -21.78 -0.89 -5.12
C LYS A 15 -20.64 -1.47 -5.97
N ILE A 16 -19.65 -2.10 -5.36
CA ILE A 16 -18.55 -2.78 -6.08
C ILE A 16 -19.10 -3.87 -6.99
N LYS A 17 -19.94 -4.76 -6.46
CA LYS A 17 -20.57 -5.84 -7.23
C LYS A 17 -21.39 -5.31 -8.41
N THR A 18 -22.12 -4.22 -8.22
CA THR A 18 -22.93 -3.59 -9.26
C THR A 18 -22.06 -2.98 -10.37
N LEU A 19 -21.00 -2.28 -10.01
CA LEU A 19 -20.06 -1.68 -10.96
C LEU A 19 -19.36 -2.75 -11.81
N ASN A 20 -18.99 -3.88 -11.23
CA ASN A 20 -18.28 -4.95 -11.91
C ASN A 20 -19.20 -5.91 -12.70
N LYS A 21 -20.52 -5.92 -12.44
CA LYS A 21 -21.50 -6.73 -13.19
C LYS A 21 -21.87 -6.14 -14.54
N ASN A 22 -21.56 -4.90 -14.83
CA ASN A 22 -21.95 -4.26 -16.08
C ASN A 22 -21.11 -4.81 -17.24
N LYS A 23 -21.62 -5.88 -17.91
CA LYS A 23 -20.95 -6.61 -18.99
C LYS A 23 -20.56 -5.77 -20.22
N LEU A 24 -21.12 -4.57 -20.37
CA LEU A 24 -20.85 -3.67 -21.49
C LEU A 24 -19.63 -2.75 -21.23
N LYS A 25 -19.12 -2.73 -20.01
CA LYS A 25 -17.93 -1.94 -19.64
C LYS A 25 -16.84 -2.88 -19.11
N LYS A 26 -15.57 -2.53 -19.37
CA LYS A 26 -14.42 -3.15 -18.69
C LYS A 26 -14.65 -3.08 -17.17
N LYS A 27 -14.09 -4.04 -16.41
CA LYS A 27 -14.08 -4.02 -14.95
C LYS A 27 -13.81 -2.60 -14.46
N SER A 28 -14.67 -2.06 -13.61
CA SER A 28 -14.61 -0.65 -13.16
C SER A 28 -13.87 -0.49 -11.84
N VAL A 29 -13.80 -1.55 -11.03
CA VAL A 29 -13.10 -1.57 -9.74
C VAL A 29 -12.06 -2.69 -9.78
N TYR A 30 -10.80 -2.35 -9.57
CA TYR A 30 -9.66 -3.27 -9.67
C TYR A 30 -9.08 -3.66 -8.32
N ALA A 31 -9.22 -2.81 -7.31
CA ALA A 31 -8.73 -3.05 -5.95
C ALA A 31 -9.61 -2.32 -4.93
N ILE A 32 -9.51 -2.71 -3.68
CA ILE A 32 -10.07 -1.98 -2.53
C ILE A 32 -8.94 -1.25 -1.83
N GLY A 33 -9.09 0.04 -1.65
CA GLY A 33 -8.08 0.85 -0.99
C GLY A 33 -8.43 2.35 -0.98
N GLU A 34 -7.75 3.07 -0.23
CA GLU A 34 -6.70 2.70 0.73
C GLU A 34 -7.32 2.20 2.03
N ILE A 35 -6.87 1.05 2.55
CA ILE A 35 -7.34 0.45 3.80
C ILE A 35 -6.15 0.01 4.66
N GLY A 36 -6.29 -0.01 5.97
CA GLY A 36 -5.21 -0.42 6.85
C GLY A 36 -5.19 0.28 8.19
N LEU A 37 -3.99 0.50 8.75
CA LEU A 37 -3.78 1.00 10.10
C LEU A 37 -2.83 2.21 10.13
N ASP A 38 -3.23 3.27 10.82
CA ASP A 38 -2.39 4.45 11.08
C ASP A 38 -2.34 4.75 12.58
N TYR A 39 -1.24 4.38 13.23
CA TYR A 39 -1.02 4.65 14.64
C TYR A 39 -0.24 5.94 14.90
N TYR A 40 0.25 6.59 13.84
CA TYR A 40 0.90 7.88 13.94
C TYR A 40 -0.12 9.00 14.17
N HIS A 41 -1.20 9.03 13.37
CA HIS A 41 -2.22 10.07 13.46
C HIS A 41 -3.29 9.77 14.51
N ASN A 42 -3.63 8.48 14.73
CA ASN A 42 -4.71 8.05 15.59
C ASN A 42 -4.27 6.88 16.49
N ASN A 43 -3.70 7.20 17.63
CA ASN A 43 -3.15 6.20 18.55
C ASN A 43 -4.19 5.67 19.56
N ASP A 44 -5.30 6.39 19.78
CA ASP A 44 -6.27 6.09 20.84
C ASP A 44 -7.34 5.06 20.43
N ASN A 45 -7.51 4.83 19.12
CA ASN A 45 -8.55 3.95 18.55
C ASN A 45 -7.99 2.73 17.80
N LYS A 46 -6.86 2.19 18.26
CA LYS A 46 -6.19 1.05 17.59
C LYS A 46 -7.07 -0.18 17.42
N LYS A 47 -7.93 -0.45 18.41
CA LYS A 47 -8.84 -1.59 18.34
C LYS A 47 -9.87 -1.40 17.24
N GLU A 48 -10.48 -0.25 17.18
CA GLU A 48 -11.48 0.11 16.18
C GLU A 48 -10.88 0.08 14.77
N GLN A 49 -9.67 0.61 14.60
CA GLN A 49 -8.95 0.53 13.32
C GLN A 49 -8.74 -0.93 12.89
N ARG A 50 -8.28 -1.81 13.79
CA ARG A 50 -8.07 -3.23 13.46
C ARG A 50 -9.38 -3.93 13.12
N ASP A 51 -10.44 -3.67 13.88
CA ASP A 51 -11.74 -4.28 13.65
C ASP A 51 -12.29 -3.85 12.28
N PHE A 52 -12.22 -2.56 11.95
CA PHE A 52 -12.65 -2.04 10.66
C PHE A 52 -11.79 -2.57 9.50
N PHE A 53 -10.47 -2.65 9.70
CA PHE A 53 -9.57 -3.21 8.68
C PHE A 53 -9.89 -4.68 8.40
N ARG A 54 -10.19 -5.50 9.42
CA ARG A 54 -10.65 -6.88 9.23
C ARG A 54 -11.93 -6.95 8.39
N GLU A 55 -12.90 -6.10 8.69
CA GLU A 55 -14.16 -6.07 7.93
C GLU A 55 -13.94 -5.73 6.45
N LEU A 56 -13.07 -4.77 6.15
CA LEU A 56 -12.73 -4.43 4.76
C LEU A 56 -11.93 -5.54 4.06
N CYS A 57 -11.06 -6.26 4.77
CA CYS A 57 -10.41 -7.46 4.25
C CYS A 57 -11.43 -8.55 3.88
N GLU A 58 -12.46 -8.77 4.70
CA GLU A 58 -13.53 -9.71 4.40
C GLU A 58 -14.37 -9.27 3.18
N VAL A 59 -14.60 -7.95 3.00
CA VAL A 59 -15.22 -7.43 1.77
C VAL A 59 -14.35 -7.77 0.55
N ALA A 60 -13.04 -7.49 0.62
CA ALA A 60 -12.11 -7.77 -0.47
C ALA A 60 -12.12 -9.25 -0.87
N LYS A 61 -12.16 -10.14 0.12
CA LYS A 61 -12.28 -11.59 -0.07
C LYS A 61 -13.57 -11.97 -0.79
N ARG A 62 -14.72 -11.46 -0.34
CA ARG A 62 -16.03 -11.76 -0.94
C ARG A 62 -16.23 -11.22 -2.35
N VAL A 63 -15.56 -10.10 -2.69
CA VAL A 63 -15.64 -9.52 -4.04
C VAL A 63 -14.47 -9.92 -4.93
N GLU A 64 -13.55 -10.73 -4.42
CA GLU A 64 -12.37 -11.24 -5.11
C GLU A 64 -11.50 -10.12 -5.70
N LEU A 65 -11.20 -9.09 -4.91
CA LEU A 65 -10.34 -7.98 -5.29
C LEU A 65 -9.07 -7.93 -4.42
N PRO A 66 -7.93 -7.50 -4.98
CA PRO A 66 -6.76 -7.17 -4.20
C PRO A 66 -6.99 -5.91 -3.36
N ILE A 67 -6.12 -5.67 -2.40
CA ILE A 67 -6.18 -4.51 -1.50
C ILE A 67 -4.95 -3.59 -1.66
N LEU A 68 -5.16 -2.30 -1.47
CA LEU A 68 -4.09 -1.32 -1.30
C LEU A 68 -3.99 -1.00 0.19
N ILE A 69 -2.84 -1.32 0.78
CA ILE A 69 -2.65 -1.34 2.23
C ILE A 69 -1.90 -0.10 2.68
N HIS A 70 -2.51 0.64 3.59
CA HIS A 70 -1.84 1.66 4.39
C HIS A 70 -1.33 1.05 5.70
N SER A 71 -0.07 1.31 6.05
CA SER A 71 0.48 0.91 7.36
C SER A 71 1.48 1.95 7.84
N ARG A 72 1.14 2.67 8.91
CA ARG A 72 2.02 3.67 9.51
C ARG A 72 2.14 3.45 11.01
N ASP A 73 3.36 3.15 11.45
CA ASP A 73 3.66 2.78 12.85
C ASP A 73 2.83 1.58 13.35
N ALA A 74 2.37 0.70 12.42
CA ALA A 74 1.39 -0.33 12.68
C ALA A 74 1.71 -1.70 12.05
N PHE A 75 2.91 -1.93 11.50
CA PHE A 75 3.24 -3.12 10.72
C PHE A 75 2.92 -4.43 11.42
N LYS A 76 3.24 -4.56 12.71
CA LYS A 76 2.96 -5.76 13.50
C LYS A 76 1.48 -6.15 13.46
N ASP A 77 0.59 -5.20 13.76
CA ASP A 77 -0.85 -5.44 13.80
C ASP A 77 -1.42 -5.59 12.38
N THR A 78 -0.87 -4.86 11.40
CA THR A 78 -1.22 -5.01 9.98
C THR A 78 -0.96 -6.44 9.51
N PHE A 79 0.24 -6.99 9.76
CA PHE A 79 0.55 -8.37 9.39
C PHE A 79 -0.32 -9.39 10.12
N GLN A 80 -0.67 -9.14 11.38
CA GLN A 80 -1.57 -10.01 12.11
C GLN A 80 -2.94 -10.07 11.43
N VAL A 81 -3.55 -8.92 11.11
CA VAL A 81 -4.84 -8.87 10.42
C VAL A 81 -4.79 -9.54 9.05
N LEU A 82 -3.73 -9.31 8.27
CA LEU A 82 -3.58 -9.90 6.94
C LEU A 82 -3.43 -11.43 6.98
N LYS A 83 -2.73 -11.97 7.98
CA LYS A 83 -2.59 -13.42 8.20
C LYS A 83 -3.93 -14.05 8.59
N GLU A 84 -4.69 -13.40 9.48
CA GLU A 84 -6.01 -13.86 9.91
C GLU A 84 -7.03 -13.82 8.76
N ALA A 85 -7.02 -12.77 7.96
CA ALA A 85 -7.96 -12.59 6.85
C ALA A 85 -7.71 -13.54 5.68
N ASP A 86 -6.48 -13.92 5.42
CA ASP A 86 -6.04 -14.80 4.31
C ASP A 86 -6.73 -14.46 2.98
N ILE A 87 -6.47 -13.25 2.48
CA ILE A 87 -7.07 -12.75 1.24
C ILE A 87 -6.43 -13.47 0.04
N PRO A 88 -7.22 -14.17 -0.83
CA PRO A 88 -6.67 -14.93 -1.95
C PRO A 88 -5.94 -14.06 -2.99
N LYS A 89 -6.49 -12.88 -3.29
CA LYS A 89 -5.87 -11.90 -4.20
C LYS A 89 -5.08 -10.91 -3.38
N LYS A 90 -3.78 -11.13 -3.32
CA LYS A 90 -2.87 -10.22 -2.62
C LYS A 90 -2.89 -8.85 -3.28
N GLY A 91 -2.31 -7.88 -2.63
CA GLY A 91 -2.33 -6.49 -3.07
C GLY A 91 -0.98 -5.82 -2.89
N ILE A 92 -1.01 -4.55 -2.59
CA ILE A 92 0.18 -3.70 -2.52
C ILE A 92 0.20 -2.98 -1.17
N PHE A 93 1.36 -3.00 -0.49
CA PHE A 93 1.64 -2.03 0.56
C PHE A 93 1.96 -0.69 -0.10
N HIS A 94 1.02 0.23 -0.02
CA HIS A 94 1.14 1.59 -0.50
C HIS A 94 2.15 2.37 0.35
N CYS A 95 2.97 3.19 -0.28
CA CYS A 95 3.97 4.04 0.38
C CYS A 95 4.76 3.31 1.48
N PHE A 96 5.29 2.12 1.16
CA PHE A 96 5.97 1.28 2.13
C PHE A 96 7.04 2.04 2.91
N SER A 97 6.89 2.06 4.22
CA SER A 97 7.76 2.79 5.16
C SER A 97 8.34 1.88 6.25
N GLY A 98 8.31 0.58 6.04
CA GLY A 98 8.88 -0.42 6.95
C GLY A 98 10.37 -0.64 6.74
N ASN A 99 10.94 -1.42 7.64
CA ASN A 99 12.32 -1.90 7.56
C ASN A 99 12.41 -3.22 6.76
N ILE A 100 13.60 -3.82 6.71
CA ILE A 100 13.86 -5.07 5.98
C ILE A 100 13.04 -6.26 6.52
N GLU A 101 12.79 -6.31 7.83
CA GLU A 101 11.99 -7.37 8.44
C GLU A 101 10.51 -7.22 8.08
N ASP A 102 10.02 -5.98 8.05
CA ASP A 102 8.66 -5.68 7.57
C ASP A 102 8.52 -6.04 6.09
N ALA A 103 9.54 -5.77 5.27
CA ALA A 103 9.55 -6.15 3.86
C ALA A 103 9.49 -7.68 3.68
N LYS A 104 10.28 -8.45 4.45
CA LYS A 104 10.23 -9.92 4.44
C LYS A 104 8.83 -10.43 4.77
N ASN A 105 8.25 -9.94 5.87
CA ASN A 105 6.91 -10.34 6.30
C ASN A 105 5.84 -10.05 5.23
N ALA A 106 5.93 -8.92 4.54
CA ALA A 106 5.01 -8.59 3.45
C ALA A 106 5.18 -9.53 2.24
N LEU A 107 6.43 -9.80 1.84
CA LEU A 107 6.76 -10.71 0.74
C LEU A 107 6.34 -12.15 1.03
N ASP A 108 6.57 -12.64 2.25
CA ASP A 108 6.16 -13.98 2.69
C ASP A 108 4.64 -14.17 2.63
N LEU A 109 3.89 -13.08 2.80
CA LEU A 109 2.44 -13.06 2.61
C LEU A 109 2.01 -12.86 1.14
N GLY A 110 2.97 -12.65 0.21
CA GLY A 110 2.73 -12.48 -1.22
C GLY A 110 2.29 -11.08 -1.63
N TYR A 111 2.57 -10.05 -0.82
CA TYR A 111 2.25 -8.66 -1.15
C TYR A 111 3.39 -7.96 -1.89
N ILE A 112 3.04 -7.08 -2.82
CA ILE A 112 3.96 -6.18 -3.51
C ILE A 112 4.20 -4.94 -2.62
N LEU A 113 5.39 -4.35 -2.71
CA LEU A 113 5.74 -3.12 -1.99
C LEU A 113 5.82 -1.93 -2.94
N SER A 114 5.16 -0.82 -2.62
CA SER A 114 5.24 0.39 -3.40
C SER A 114 6.11 1.43 -2.68
N PHE A 115 7.13 1.93 -3.37
CA PHE A 115 8.04 2.94 -2.83
C PHE A 115 7.72 4.32 -3.37
N SER A 116 7.53 5.28 -2.46
CA SER A 116 7.25 6.69 -2.78
C SER A 116 8.48 7.58 -2.61
N GLY A 117 8.31 8.88 -2.79
CA GLY A 117 9.36 9.87 -2.58
C GLY A 117 10.02 9.83 -1.20
N SER A 118 9.38 9.22 -0.21
CA SER A 118 9.92 9.03 1.14
C SER A 118 11.24 8.24 1.17
N VAL A 119 11.49 7.33 0.22
CA VAL A 119 12.74 6.58 0.10
C VAL A 119 13.95 7.49 -0.15
N THR A 120 13.72 8.67 -0.70
CA THR A 120 14.77 9.66 -1.01
C THR A 120 15.20 10.48 0.20
N TYR A 121 14.50 10.39 1.34
CA TYR A 121 14.83 11.20 2.51
C TYR A 121 16.08 10.72 3.22
N LEU A 122 16.92 11.65 3.66
CA LEU A 122 18.21 11.34 4.29
C LEU A 122 18.09 10.43 5.51
N LYS A 123 17.00 10.56 6.28
CA LYS A 123 16.76 9.76 7.50
C LYS A 123 16.21 8.36 7.23
N ASN A 124 15.87 8.03 5.98
CA ASN A 124 15.13 6.81 5.63
C ASN A 124 16.05 5.74 5.01
N ASP A 125 17.28 5.59 5.55
CA ASP A 125 18.19 4.50 5.13
C ASP A 125 17.55 3.12 5.27
N PHE A 126 16.76 2.91 6.32
CA PHE A 126 16.09 1.63 6.57
C PHE A 126 15.10 1.25 5.45
N ILE A 127 14.42 2.23 4.80
CA ILE A 127 13.57 1.98 3.64
C ILE A 127 14.42 1.60 2.43
N ARG A 128 15.58 2.26 2.22
CA ARG A 128 16.51 1.91 1.14
C ARG A 128 17.09 0.50 1.33
N GLU A 129 17.41 0.11 2.55
CA GLU A 129 17.85 -1.27 2.84
C GLU A 129 16.71 -2.28 2.57
N ALA A 130 15.47 -1.98 2.94
CA ALA A 130 14.33 -2.80 2.56
C ALA A 130 14.19 -2.90 1.04
N ALA A 131 14.29 -1.78 0.32
CA ALA A 131 14.20 -1.75 -1.14
C ALA A 131 15.29 -2.57 -1.84
N LYS A 132 16.51 -2.66 -1.28
CA LYS A 132 17.57 -3.55 -1.80
C LYS A 132 17.20 -5.02 -1.72
N TYR A 133 16.49 -5.39 -0.67
CA TYR A 133 16.11 -6.78 -0.40
C TYR A 133 14.97 -7.27 -1.31
N VAL A 134 14.03 -6.38 -1.66
CA VAL A 134 12.80 -6.74 -2.40
C VAL A 134 13.14 -7.20 -3.82
N PRO A 135 12.63 -8.36 -4.30
CA PRO A 135 12.79 -8.80 -5.68
C PRO A 135 12.25 -7.77 -6.68
N LYS A 136 12.82 -7.76 -7.89
CA LYS A 136 12.51 -6.75 -8.92
C LYS A 136 11.05 -6.79 -9.38
N ASP A 137 10.44 -7.94 -9.38
CA ASP A 137 9.05 -8.19 -9.75
C ASP A 137 8.05 -8.03 -8.58
N MET A 138 8.55 -7.70 -7.39
CA MET A 138 7.74 -7.57 -6.16
C MET A 138 7.71 -6.15 -5.61
N PHE A 139 8.09 -5.14 -6.40
CA PHE A 139 7.90 -3.75 -6.01
C PHE A 139 7.41 -2.88 -7.17
N THR A 140 6.87 -1.74 -6.82
CA THR A 140 6.49 -0.66 -7.74
C THR A 140 6.88 0.69 -7.16
N ILE A 141 6.70 1.75 -7.93
CA ILE A 141 7.04 3.12 -7.54
C ILE A 141 5.81 4.00 -7.70
N GLU A 142 5.59 4.87 -6.76
CA GLU A 142 4.46 5.80 -6.73
C GLU A 142 4.84 7.19 -6.22
N THR A 143 3.92 8.14 -6.26
CA THR A 143 4.13 9.49 -5.76
C THR A 143 3.57 9.73 -4.38
N ASP A 144 2.35 9.34 -4.13
CA ASP A 144 1.47 9.80 -3.04
C ASP A 144 1.17 11.32 -3.13
N ALA A 145 1.12 11.84 -4.36
CA ALA A 145 0.87 13.26 -4.59
C ALA A 145 -0.44 13.73 -3.94
N PRO A 146 -0.47 14.91 -3.30
CA PRO A 146 0.57 15.96 -3.27
C PRO A 146 1.61 15.80 -2.16
N TYR A 147 1.63 14.67 -1.46
CA TYR A 147 2.50 14.38 -0.31
C TYR A 147 3.81 13.72 -0.72
N LEU A 148 4.70 13.48 0.25
CA LEU A 148 5.94 12.71 0.12
C LEU A 148 6.86 13.15 -1.02
N THR A 149 6.93 14.46 -1.28
CA THR A 149 7.78 15.05 -2.31
C THR A 149 9.23 14.58 -2.15
N PRO A 150 9.90 14.07 -3.21
CA PRO A 150 11.27 13.62 -3.15
C PRO A 150 12.23 14.69 -2.59
N GLN A 151 13.28 14.27 -1.87
CA GLN A 151 14.23 15.15 -1.17
C GLN A 151 14.78 16.27 -2.06
N LYS A 152 15.10 15.98 -3.31
CA LYS A 152 15.70 16.92 -4.28
C LYS A 152 14.80 18.14 -4.60
N VAL A 153 13.49 17.96 -4.49
CA VAL A 153 12.47 18.98 -4.82
C VAL A 153 11.56 19.28 -3.63
N ARG A 154 12.03 18.97 -2.42
CA ARG A 154 11.28 19.14 -1.18
C ARG A 154 10.86 20.61 -0.98
N GLY A 155 9.66 20.83 -0.39
CA GLY A 155 9.06 22.14 -0.22
C GLY A 155 8.08 22.51 -1.33
N ARG A 156 7.98 21.71 -2.38
CA ARG A 156 6.93 21.80 -3.43
C ARG A 156 5.84 20.74 -3.17
N ALA A 157 4.64 20.95 -3.70
CA ALA A 157 3.66 19.89 -3.78
C ALA A 157 4.21 18.77 -4.69
N ASN A 158 4.01 17.51 -4.29
CA ASN A 158 4.43 16.37 -5.10
C ASN A 158 3.55 16.21 -6.34
N GLU A 159 4.10 15.68 -7.42
CA GLU A 159 3.41 15.45 -8.67
C GLU A 159 4.01 14.24 -9.42
N PRO A 160 3.28 13.61 -10.37
CA PRO A 160 3.77 12.45 -11.10
C PRO A 160 5.09 12.68 -11.85
N SER A 161 5.38 13.89 -12.28
CA SER A 161 6.64 14.25 -12.96
C SER A 161 7.88 14.09 -12.08
N PHE A 162 7.73 13.91 -10.76
CA PHE A 162 8.82 13.72 -9.80
C PHE A 162 9.20 12.25 -9.56
N ILE A 163 8.49 11.29 -10.15
CA ILE A 163 8.84 9.86 -10.13
C ILE A 163 10.32 9.61 -10.48
N PRO A 164 10.93 10.27 -11.49
CA PRO A 164 12.33 10.03 -11.84
C PRO A 164 13.31 10.24 -10.68
N TYR A 165 13.02 11.12 -9.72
CA TYR A 165 13.87 11.32 -8.53
C TYR A 165 13.82 10.13 -7.56
N THR A 166 12.67 9.49 -7.44
CA THR A 166 12.50 8.26 -6.65
C THR A 166 13.22 7.09 -7.32
N VAL A 167 13.06 6.94 -8.64
CA VAL A 167 13.77 5.93 -9.45
C VAL A 167 15.28 6.09 -9.32
N GLU A 168 15.80 7.31 -9.37
CA GLU A 168 17.23 7.58 -9.24
C GLU A 168 17.83 7.04 -7.94
N VAL A 169 17.19 7.33 -6.81
CA VAL A 169 17.64 6.88 -5.50
C VAL A 169 17.49 5.36 -5.33
N LEU A 170 16.41 4.78 -5.83
CA LEU A 170 16.21 3.33 -5.79
C LEU A 170 17.25 2.59 -6.66
N ALA A 171 17.52 3.07 -7.87
CA ALA A 171 18.52 2.49 -8.77
C ALA A 171 19.93 2.53 -8.14
N GLU A 172 20.30 3.68 -7.55
CA GLU A 172 21.56 3.83 -6.83
C GLU A 172 21.65 2.86 -5.64
N ALA A 173 20.61 2.83 -4.80
CA ALA A 173 20.57 1.95 -3.63
C ALA A 173 20.72 0.47 -4.02
N ARG A 174 20.02 0.04 -5.07
CA ARG A 174 19.99 -1.34 -5.57
C ARG A 174 21.19 -1.70 -6.46
N LYS A 175 22.00 -0.70 -6.85
CA LYS A 175 23.10 -0.84 -7.82
C LYS A 175 22.60 -1.37 -9.18
N GLU A 176 21.44 -0.90 -9.60
CA GLU A 176 20.79 -1.27 -10.86
C GLU A 176 20.78 -0.09 -11.85
N ASN A 177 20.62 -0.38 -13.15
CA ASN A 177 20.46 0.67 -14.13
C ASN A 177 19.05 1.28 -14.05
N LYS A 178 18.95 2.61 -14.15
CA LYS A 178 17.67 3.34 -14.13
C LYS A 178 16.71 2.89 -15.25
N GLU A 179 17.25 2.55 -16.41
CA GLU A 179 16.44 2.12 -17.55
C GLU A 179 15.79 0.76 -17.27
N ASP A 180 16.49 -0.13 -16.56
CA ASP A 180 15.97 -1.45 -16.19
C ASP A 180 14.85 -1.37 -15.13
N MET A 181 14.82 -0.31 -14.32
CA MET A 181 13.76 -0.08 -13.34
C MET A 181 12.45 0.43 -13.94
N LYS A 182 12.47 0.97 -15.16
CA LYS A 182 11.28 1.46 -15.86
C LYS A 182 10.43 0.35 -16.47
N LEU A 183 10.96 -0.87 -16.54
CA LEU A 183 10.33 -2.03 -17.19
C LEU A 183 9.79 -3.06 -16.19
N ALA A 184 9.82 -2.74 -14.89
CA ALA A 184 9.33 -3.61 -13.83
C ALA A 184 7.85 -3.38 -13.52
#